data_2c4dc9218e09ff810f128eb5d6211215
#
_entry.id   2c4dc9218e09ff810f128eb5d6211215
#
_cell.length_a   1.000
_cell.length_b   1.000
_cell.length_c   1.000
_cell.angle_alpha   90.00
_cell.angle_beta   90.00
_cell.angle_gamma   90.00
#
_symmetry.space_group_name_H-M   'P 1'
#
loop_
_entity.id
_entity.type
_entity.pdbx_description
1 polymer ?
#
loop_
_entity_poly.entity_id
_entity_poly.type
_entity_poly.pdbx_seq_one_letter_code
_entity_poly.pdbx_strand_id
1 'polypeptide(L)'
;VVSLLPSHQIGIVVLANAFPTGAPEAIADTFFDLVFQGKPTRDWLTDWNKLYDSLFGPAIKAAKKRYETLPVTPSPALAHSAYIGNYANDYFGEAVIGEENGGLMLKLGPHGQKSFALGHFDRDNFISHPFDEMPNMPSGVTFQVGPDQKAHAVTIENLNDLGMGTFSRASN
;
A
#
# COMPACT_ATOMS: atom_id res chain seq x y z
N VAL A 1 7.20 0.37 17.64
CA VAL A 1 7.83 -0.55 18.62
C VAL A 1 7.38 -0.22 20.04
N VAL A 2 7.12 -1.24 20.83
CA VAL A 2 6.92 -1.15 22.28
C VAL A 2 7.88 -2.14 22.94
N SER A 3 8.79 -1.64 23.78
CA SER A 3 9.75 -2.47 24.50
C SER A 3 9.62 -2.20 26.01
N LEU A 4 9.35 -3.26 26.78
CA LEU A 4 9.08 -3.18 28.23
C LEU A 4 10.06 -4.05 28.98
N LEU A 5 10.58 -3.54 30.10
CA LEU A 5 11.41 -4.28 31.05
C LEU A 5 10.81 -4.13 32.46
N PRO A 6 9.78 -4.94 32.80
CA PRO A 6 9.02 -4.80 34.03
C PRO A 6 9.88 -4.94 35.29
N SER A 7 10.90 -5.81 35.26
CA SER A 7 11.82 -6.02 36.41
C SER A 7 12.59 -4.75 36.79
N HIS A 8 12.74 -3.78 35.91
CA HIS A 8 13.39 -2.50 36.14
C HIS A 8 12.41 -1.32 36.11
N GLN A 9 11.11 -1.61 35.96
CA GLN A 9 10.04 -0.62 35.88
C GLN A 9 10.26 0.45 34.75
N ILE A 10 10.85 0.05 33.65
CA ILE A 10 11.11 0.91 32.51
C ILE A 10 10.52 0.34 31.22
N GLY A 11 10.25 1.23 30.30
CA GLY A 11 9.83 0.87 28.94
C GLY A 11 9.95 2.06 28.01
N ILE A 12 9.88 1.77 26.72
CA ILE A 12 9.90 2.77 25.65
C ILE A 12 8.84 2.42 24.60
N VAL A 13 8.19 3.46 24.10
CA VAL A 13 7.32 3.38 22.91
C VAL A 13 7.92 4.28 21.84
N VAL A 14 8.15 3.73 20.66
CA VAL A 14 8.63 4.47 19.49
C VAL A 14 7.65 4.29 18.35
N LEU A 15 7.16 5.38 17.80
CA LEU A 15 6.23 5.42 16.67
C LEU A 15 6.94 6.06 15.48
N ALA A 16 6.66 5.55 14.28
CA ALA A 16 7.13 6.12 13.02
C ALA A 16 6.01 6.02 11.97
N ASN A 17 6.05 6.90 10.99
CA ASN A 17 5.15 6.93 9.84
C ASN A 17 5.88 6.51 8.54
N ALA A 18 6.98 5.77 8.67
CA ALA A 18 7.73 5.22 7.54
C ALA A 18 7.94 3.70 7.74
N PHE A 19 7.81 2.93 6.66
CA PHE A 19 8.04 1.49 6.63
C PHE A 19 8.56 1.05 5.24
N PRO A 20 9.46 0.05 5.15
CA PRO A 20 10.21 -0.56 6.26
C PRO A 20 11.42 0.31 6.65
N THR A 21 11.58 0.55 7.93
CA THR A 21 12.74 1.24 8.48
C THR A 21 13.07 0.65 9.84
N GLY A 22 14.36 0.45 10.12
CA GLY A 22 14.82 -0.03 11.43
C GLY A 22 14.95 1.06 12.50
N ALA A 23 14.50 2.28 12.23
CA ALA A 23 14.68 3.41 13.14
C ALA A 23 13.96 3.24 14.50
N PRO A 24 12.69 2.80 14.57
CA PRO A 24 12.02 2.59 15.85
C PRO A 24 12.72 1.56 16.73
N GLU A 25 13.15 0.45 16.16
CA GLU A 25 13.86 -0.62 16.85
C GLU A 25 15.24 -0.14 17.31
N ALA A 26 15.97 0.55 16.42
CA ALA A 26 17.27 1.10 16.75
C ALA A 26 17.22 2.11 17.91
N ILE A 27 16.18 2.95 17.96
CA ILE A 27 15.97 3.89 19.06
C ILE A 27 15.68 3.12 20.36
N ALA A 28 14.83 2.08 20.31
CA ALA A 28 14.50 1.29 21.51
C ALA A 28 15.73 0.55 22.05
N ASP A 29 16.53 -0.10 21.19
CA ASP A 29 17.73 -0.81 21.60
C ASP A 29 18.81 0.15 22.10
N THR A 30 19.00 1.30 21.43
CA THR A 30 19.92 2.34 21.90
C THR A 30 19.50 2.89 23.28
N PHE A 31 18.20 3.06 23.51
CA PHE A 31 17.70 3.48 24.83
C PHE A 31 18.11 2.50 25.92
N PHE A 32 17.93 1.20 25.71
CA PHE A 32 18.33 0.20 26.70
C PHE A 32 19.86 0.12 26.88
N ASP A 33 20.62 0.26 25.81
CA ASP A 33 22.08 0.37 25.89
C ASP A 33 22.51 1.55 26.79
N LEU A 34 21.90 2.71 26.58
CA LEU A 34 22.18 3.91 27.39
C LEU A 34 21.82 3.69 28.86
N VAL A 35 20.68 3.05 29.14
CA VAL A 35 20.24 2.76 30.52
C VAL A 35 21.21 1.80 31.25
N PHE A 36 21.65 0.74 30.56
CA PHE A 36 22.43 -0.33 31.20
C PHE A 36 23.93 -0.24 31.01
N GLN A 37 24.39 0.37 29.92
CA GLN A 37 25.81 0.44 29.56
C GLN A 37 26.35 1.88 29.54
N GLY A 38 25.48 2.89 29.62
CA GLY A 38 25.84 4.29 29.53
C GLY A 38 26.28 4.75 28.14
N LYS A 39 26.27 3.87 27.14
CA LYS A 39 26.63 4.15 25.76
C LYS A 39 26.02 3.13 24.81
N PRO A 40 25.81 3.46 23.53
CA PRO A 40 25.42 2.49 22.51
C PRO A 40 26.46 1.37 22.39
N THR A 41 26.03 0.11 22.30
CA THR A 41 26.90 -1.05 22.14
C THR A 41 27.28 -1.34 20.69
N ARG A 42 26.44 -0.88 19.75
CA ARG A 42 26.64 -1.03 18.30
C ARG A 42 25.84 0.01 17.50
N ASP A 43 26.00 0.00 16.20
CA ASP A 43 25.15 0.77 15.26
C ASP A 43 23.85 0.03 15.00
N TRP A 44 22.90 0.16 15.92
CA TRP A 44 21.59 -0.48 15.85
C TRP A 44 20.81 -0.11 14.58
N LEU A 45 20.94 1.13 14.10
CA LEU A 45 20.24 1.58 12.91
C LEU A 45 20.69 0.81 11.67
N THR A 46 22.02 0.67 11.50
CA THR A 46 22.57 -0.12 10.40
C THR A 46 22.17 -1.59 10.49
N ASP A 47 22.19 -2.19 11.69
CA ASP A 47 21.85 -3.60 11.87
C ASP A 47 20.37 -3.87 11.58
N TRP A 48 19.46 -3.04 12.10
CA TRP A 48 18.02 -3.17 11.83
C TRP A 48 17.67 -2.89 10.37
N ASN A 49 18.27 -1.89 9.72
CA ASN A 49 18.03 -1.64 8.31
C ASN A 49 18.50 -2.82 7.43
N LYS A 50 19.64 -3.43 7.72
CA LYS A 50 20.09 -4.64 7.01
C LYS A 50 19.08 -5.80 7.16
N LEU A 51 18.58 -6.00 8.38
CA LEU A 51 17.59 -7.03 8.63
C LEU A 51 16.30 -6.77 7.83
N TYR A 52 15.79 -5.55 7.87
CA TYR A 52 14.57 -5.17 7.15
C TYR A 52 14.75 -5.24 5.63
N ASP A 53 15.90 -4.81 5.12
CA ASP A 53 16.22 -4.99 3.70
C ASP A 53 16.24 -6.47 3.29
N SER A 54 16.71 -7.37 4.15
CA SER A 54 16.71 -8.80 3.87
C SER A 54 15.32 -9.42 3.90
N LEU A 55 14.45 -8.95 4.80
CA LEU A 55 13.09 -9.48 4.98
C LEU A 55 12.10 -8.93 3.94
N PHE A 56 12.12 -7.62 3.71
CA PHE A 56 11.12 -6.93 2.90
C PHE A 56 11.62 -6.52 1.52
N GLY A 57 12.94 -6.32 1.37
CA GLY A 57 13.55 -5.85 0.12
C GLY A 57 13.21 -6.69 -1.10
N PRO A 58 13.26 -8.03 -1.07
CA PRO A 58 12.91 -8.86 -2.21
C PRO A 58 11.47 -8.66 -2.68
N ALA A 59 10.50 -8.61 -1.75
CA ALA A 59 9.09 -8.40 -2.07
C ALA A 59 8.82 -7.01 -2.65
N ILE A 60 9.42 -5.98 -2.04
CA ILE A 60 9.32 -4.59 -2.52
C ILE A 60 9.91 -4.46 -3.94
N LYS A 61 11.10 -5.05 -4.17
CA LYS A 61 11.72 -5.04 -5.50
C LYS A 61 10.86 -5.77 -6.54
N ALA A 62 10.29 -6.93 -6.17
CA ALA A 62 9.42 -7.68 -7.06
C ALA A 62 8.15 -6.90 -7.43
N ALA A 63 7.51 -6.26 -6.46
CA ALA A 63 6.32 -5.45 -6.69
C ALA A 63 6.63 -4.21 -7.57
N LYS A 64 7.71 -3.49 -7.27
CA LYS A 64 8.16 -2.36 -8.11
C LYS A 64 8.44 -2.82 -9.54
N LYS A 65 9.21 -3.90 -9.70
CA LYS A 65 9.60 -4.42 -11.02
C LYS A 65 8.38 -4.79 -11.87
N ARG A 66 7.29 -5.26 -11.26
CA ARG A 66 6.05 -5.62 -11.98
C ARG A 66 5.47 -4.43 -12.76
N TYR A 67 5.60 -3.22 -12.21
CA TYR A 67 5.00 -2.00 -12.74
C TYR A 67 6.00 -0.96 -13.27
N GLU A 68 7.32 -1.20 -13.11
CA GLU A 68 8.37 -0.29 -13.61
C GLU A 68 8.42 -0.20 -15.14
N THR A 69 8.09 -1.28 -15.80
CA THR A 69 8.12 -1.34 -17.26
C THR A 69 6.71 -1.45 -17.80
N LEU A 70 6.23 -0.35 -18.38
CA LEU A 70 5.00 -0.40 -19.17
C LEU A 70 5.16 -1.41 -20.30
N PRO A 71 4.11 -2.13 -20.70
CA PRO A 71 4.11 -2.94 -21.92
C PRO A 71 4.61 -2.10 -23.11
N VAL A 72 5.42 -2.69 -23.97
CA VAL A 72 5.98 -1.98 -25.14
C VAL A 72 4.88 -1.36 -26.01
N THR A 73 3.72 -2.00 -26.05
CA THR A 73 2.52 -1.51 -26.73
C THR A 73 1.32 -1.79 -25.84
N PRO A 74 1.04 -0.91 -24.86
CA PRO A 74 -0.12 -1.12 -23.99
C PRO A 74 -1.40 -1.07 -24.81
N SER A 75 -2.28 -2.03 -24.57
CA SER A 75 -3.63 -2.01 -25.13
C SER A 75 -4.38 -0.80 -24.57
N PRO A 76 -5.11 -0.03 -25.39
CA PRO A 76 -5.81 1.14 -24.90
C PRO A 76 -6.90 0.77 -23.89
N ALA A 77 -7.07 1.62 -22.86
CA ALA A 77 -8.20 1.55 -21.99
C ALA A 77 -9.51 1.86 -22.72
N LEU A 78 -10.63 1.41 -22.17
CA LEU A 78 -11.94 1.91 -22.59
C LEU A 78 -12.12 3.37 -22.15
N ALA A 79 -13.19 4.01 -22.62
CA ALA A 79 -13.57 5.33 -22.11
C ALA A 79 -13.77 5.28 -20.57
N HIS A 80 -13.43 6.34 -19.85
CA HIS A 80 -13.53 6.40 -18.38
C HIS A 80 -14.91 6.02 -17.85
N SER A 81 -15.97 6.34 -18.61
CA SER A 81 -17.35 5.97 -18.28
C SER A 81 -17.59 4.46 -18.16
N ALA A 82 -16.69 3.62 -18.68
CA ALA A 82 -16.74 2.17 -18.49
C ALA A 82 -16.42 1.76 -17.05
N TYR A 83 -15.53 2.51 -16.40
CA TYR A 83 -14.98 2.20 -15.08
C TYR A 83 -15.66 2.98 -13.96
N ILE A 84 -16.09 4.23 -14.22
CA ILE A 84 -16.72 5.11 -13.22
C ILE A 84 -17.94 4.44 -12.60
N GLY A 85 -18.02 4.46 -11.26
CA GLY A 85 -19.15 3.92 -10.51
C GLY A 85 -18.82 3.63 -9.06
N ASN A 86 -19.85 3.18 -8.33
CA ASN A 86 -19.72 2.71 -6.96
C ASN A 86 -19.52 1.20 -6.98
N TYR A 87 -18.59 0.74 -6.17
CA TYR A 87 -18.28 -0.67 -5.98
C TYR A 87 -18.32 -0.98 -4.49
N ALA A 88 -18.72 -2.20 -4.13
CA ALA A 88 -18.84 -2.61 -2.74
C ALA A 88 -18.14 -3.93 -2.48
N ASN A 89 -17.64 -4.06 -1.28
CA ASN A 89 -16.99 -5.24 -0.74
C ASN A 89 -17.43 -5.42 0.72
N ASP A 90 -17.80 -6.63 1.11
CA ASP A 90 -18.34 -6.91 2.45
C ASP A 90 -17.33 -6.66 3.58
N TYR A 91 -16.02 -6.76 3.28
CA TYR A 91 -14.97 -6.58 4.26
C TYR A 91 -14.44 -5.14 4.31
N PHE A 92 -14.17 -4.55 3.13
CA PHE A 92 -13.56 -3.21 3.02
C PHE A 92 -14.58 -2.07 2.85
N GLY A 93 -15.85 -2.39 2.64
CA GLY A 93 -16.90 -1.41 2.40
C GLY A 93 -16.93 -0.89 0.97
N GLU A 94 -17.02 0.43 0.80
CA GLU A 94 -17.21 1.06 -0.50
C GLU A 94 -15.89 1.49 -1.15
N ALA A 95 -15.84 1.33 -2.49
CA ALA A 95 -14.84 1.90 -3.37
C ALA A 95 -15.55 2.70 -4.45
N VAL A 96 -15.18 3.96 -4.62
CA VAL A 96 -15.75 4.83 -5.64
C VAL A 96 -14.72 5.12 -6.70
N ILE A 97 -15.03 4.80 -7.95
CA ILE A 97 -14.24 5.21 -9.11
C ILE A 97 -14.90 6.44 -9.69
N GLY A 98 -14.16 7.54 -9.72
CA GLY A 98 -14.58 8.81 -10.28
C GLY A 98 -13.57 9.35 -11.28
N GLU A 99 -13.86 10.53 -11.83
CA GLU A 99 -12.95 11.26 -12.72
C GLU A 99 -12.68 12.64 -12.13
N GLU A 100 -11.39 13.00 -12.03
CA GLU A 100 -10.93 14.31 -11.59
C GLU A 100 -9.77 14.76 -12.47
N ASN A 101 -9.82 16.00 -12.93
CA ASN A 101 -8.79 16.60 -13.78
C ASN A 101 -8.46 15.76 -15.05
N GLY A 102 -9.46 15.06 -15.60
CA GLY A 102 -9.30 14.22 -16.80
C GLY A 102 -8.64 12.86 -16.55
N GLY A 103 -8.47 12.44 -15.28
CA GLY A 103 -7.93 11.14 -14.88
C GLY A 103 -8.88 10.38 -13.96
N LEU A 104 -8.79 9.04 -13.99
CA LEU A 104 -9.55 8.21 -13.07
C LEU A 104 -8.97 8.30 -11.65
N MET A 105 -9.87 8.32 -10.67
CA MET A 105 -9.55 8.37 -9.24
C MET A 105 -10.27 7.22 -8.51
N LEU A 106 -9.53 6.53 -7.67
CA LEU A 106 -10.06 5.56 -6.71
C LEU A 106 -10.21 6.24 -5.35
N LYS A 107 -11.42 6.20 -4.79
CA LYS A 107 -11.68 6.68 -3.43
C LYS A 107 -12.07 5.51 -2.53
N LEU A 108 -11.41 5.43 -1.39
CA LEU A 108 -11.59 4.37 -0.39
C LEU A 108 -11.86 4.95 1.00
N GLY A 109 -12.37 4.09 1.87
CA GLY A 109 -12.65 4.42 3.28
C GLY A 109 -13.95 5.20 3.46
N PRO A 110 -14.34 5.46 4.73
CA PRO A 110 -15.57 6.15 5.05
C PRO A 110 -15.65 7.50 4.31
N HIS A 111 -16.72 7.69 3.54
CA HIS A 111 -16.94 8.91 2.73
C HIS A 111 -15.83 9.23 1.72
N GLY A 112 -15.06 8.22 1.26
CA GLY A 112 -14.00 8.41 0.27
C GLY A 112 -12.82 9.26 0.78
N GLN A 113 -12.49 9.15 2.06
CA GLN A 113 -11.44 9.96 2.70
C GLN A 113 -10.05 9.79 2.08
N LYS A 114 -9.75 8.61 1.53
CA LYS A 114 -8.50 8.35 0.81
C LYS A 114 -8.76 8.35 -0.69
N SER A 115 -8.02 9.18 -1.42
CA SER A 115 -8.16 9.34 -2.87
C SER A 115 -6.82 9.06 -3.55
N PHE A 116 -6.85 8.19 -4.57
CA PHE A 116 -5.66 7.74 -5.29
C PHE A 116 -5.87 7.91 -6.80
N ALA A 117 -4.93 8.58 -7.46
CA ALA A 117 -4.92 8.65 -8.91
C ALA A 117 -4.66 7.26 -9.52
N LEU A 118 -5.38 6.94 -10.59
CA LEU A 118 -5.20 5.72 -11.35
C LEU A 118 -4.42 6.02 -12.64
N GLY A 119 -3.16 5.58 -12.70
CA GLY A 119 -2.35 5.59 -13.90
C GLY A 119 -2.68 4.39 -14.78
N HIS A 120 -2.95 4.59 -16.07
CA HIS A 120 -3.19 3.48 -17.00
C HIS A 120 -1.92 2.63 -17.17
N PHE A 121 -2.06 1.31 -17.12
CA PHE A 121 -0.97 0.36 -17.31
C PHE A 121 -1.14 -0.46 -18.59
N ASP A 122 -2.22 -1.20 -18.72
CA ASP A 122 -2.54 -1.98 -19.92
C ASP A 122 -4.02 -2.37 -19.90
N ARG A 123 -4.76 -2.05 -20.98
CA ARG A 123 -6.17 -2.36 -21.15
C ARG A 123 -7.02 -1.90 -19.96
N ASP A 124 -7.56 -2.85 -19.16
CA ASP A 124 -8.40 -2.61 -17.99
C ASP A 124 -7.61 -2.64 -16.68
N ASN A 125 -6.28 -2.59 -16.78
CA ASN A 125 -5.36 -2.57 -15.63
C ASN A 125 -4.80 -1.17 -15.43
N PHE A 126 -4.86 -0.72 -14.19
CA PHE A 126 -4.34 0.57 -13.76
C PHE A 126 -3.41 0.38 -12.56
N ILE A 127 -2.68 1.42 -12.21
CA ILE A 127 -1.76 1.46 -11.07
C ILE A 127 -2.17 2.61 -10.16
N SER A 128 -2.14 2.38 -8.86
CA SER A 128 -2.23 3.39 -7.82
C SER A 128 -1.01 3.33 -6.90
N HIS A 129 -0.85 4.32 -6.02
CA HIS A 129 0.19 4.37 -4.99
C HIS A 129 -0.49 4.57 -3.62
N PRO A 130 -1.01 3.48 -3.01
CA PRO A 130 -1.88 3.57 -1.85
C PRO A 130 -1.17 3.65 -0.49
N PHE A 131 0.16 3.57 -0.46
CA PHE A 131 0.92 3.45 0.78
C PHE A 131 1.51 4.79 1.19
N ASP A 132 1.00 5.39 2.26
CA ASP A 132 1.51 6.65 2.80
C ASP A 132 2.96 6.49 3.29
N GLU A 133 3.30 5.33 3.87
CA GLU A 133 4.64 4.99 4.38
C GLU A 133 5.63 4.64 3.27
N MET A 134 5.15 4.26 2.10
CA MET A 134 5.94 3.89 0.92
C MET A 134 5.34 4.54 -0.33
N PRO A 135 5.43 5.87 -0.48
CA PRO A 135 4.69 6.61 -1.53
C PRO A 135 5.02 6.20 -2.96
N ASN A 136 6.17 5.56 -3.16
CA ASN A 136 6.60 5.06 -4.47
C ASN A 136 6.30 3.55 -4.66
N MET A 137 5.51 2.94 -3.78
CA MET A 137 5.12 1.55 -3.90
C MET A 137 3.84 1.44 -4.75
N PRO A 138 3.92 0.83 -5.96
CA PRO A 138 2.76 0.67 -6.81
C PRO A 138 1.85 -0.46 -6.33
N SER A 139 0.58 -0.35 -6.67
CA SER A 139 -0.44 -1.39 -6.48
C SER A 139 -1.35 -1.42 -7.70
N GLY A 140 -1.60 -2.60 -8.23
CA GLY A 140 -2.50 -2.81 -9.37
C GLY A 140 -3.96 -2.59 -9.00
N VAL A 141 -4.71 -2.06 -9.97
CA VAL A 141 -6.16 -1.92 -9.93
C VAL A 141 -6.71 -2.47 -11.23
N THR A 142 -7.32 -3.66 -11.16
CA THR A 142 -7.77 -4.41 -12.33
C THR A 142 -9.29 -4.43 -12.40
N PHE A 143 -9.85 -3.93 -13.50
CA PHE A 143 -11.29 -3.96 -13.75
C PHE A 143 -11.68 -5.22 -14.53
N GLN A 144 -12.82 -5.80 -14.15
CA GLN A 144 -13.48 -6.87 -14.87
C GLN A 144 -14.62 -6.27 -15.68
N VAL A 145 -14.43 -6.21 -17.00
CA VAL A 145 -15.37 -5.59 -17.93
C VAL A 145 -16.28 -6.63 -18.54
N GLY A 146 -17.59 -6.36 -18.53
CA GLY A 146 -18.62 -7.21 -19.12
C GLY A 146 -18.83 -6.98 -20.63
N PRO A 147 -19.72 -7.78 -21.25
CA PRO A 147 -20.08 -7.62 -22.68
C PRO A 147 -20.70 -6.26 -23.01
N ASP A 148 -21.27 -5.58 -22.04
CA ASP A 148 -21.82 -4.22 -22.11
C ASP A 148 -20.75 -3.12 -22.11
N GLN A 149 -19.47 -3.52 -22.13
CA GLN A 149 -18.29 -2.65 -22.03
C GLN A 149 -18.29 -1.79 -20.75
N LYS A 150 -18.87 -2.30 -19.67
CA LYS A 150 -18.82 -1.69 -18.33
C LYS A 150 -18.12 -2.63 -17.35
N ALA A 151 -17.36 -2.06 -16.46
CA ALA A 151 -16.76 -2.80 -15.37
C ALA A 151 -17.83 -3.20 -14.38
N HIS A 152 -17.95 -4.50 -14.09
CA HIS A 152 -18.86 -5.06 -13.09
C HIS A 152 -18.13 -5.37 -11.78
N ALA A 153 -16.81 -5.42 -11.78
CA ALA A 153 -16.00 -5.56 -10.59
C ALA A 153 -14.64 -4.87 -10.75
N VAL A 154 -13.99 -4.58 -9.63
CA VAL A 154 -12.63 -4.09 -9.56
C VAL A 154 -11.87 -4.83 -8.48
N THR A 155 -10.66 -5.31 -8.79
CA THR A 155 -9.75 -5.91 -7.82
C THR A 155 -8.62 -4.94 -7.52
N ILE A 156 -8.42 -4.62 -6.24
CA ILE A 156 -7.38 -3.73 -5.73
C ILE A 156 -6.30 -4.60 -5.09
N GLU A 157 -5.12 -4.66 -5.71
CA GLU A 157 -4.07 -5.64 -5.39
C GLU A 157 -3.61 -5.57 -3.92
N ASN A 158 -3.34 -4.37 -3.39
CA ASN A 158 -2.89 -4.21 -2.01
C ASN A 158 -3.94 -4.57 -0.94
N LEU A 159 -5.19 -4.76 -1.33
CA LEU A 159 -6.26 -5.25 -0.46
C LEU A 159 -6.56 -6.74 -0.71
N ASN A 160 -5.87 -7.38 -1.66
CA ASN A 160 -6.21 -8.71 -2.15
C ASN A 160 -5.25 -9.84 -1.70
N ASP A 161 -4.36 -9.59 -0.77
CA ASP A 161 -3.39 -10.59 -0.28
C ASP A 161 -4.06 -11.87 0.25
N LEU A 162 -5.26 -11.73 0.82
CA LEU A 162 -6.08 -12.83 1.31
C LEU A 162 -7.24 -13.19 0.37
N GLY A 163 -7.24 -12.69 -0.88
CA GLY A 163 -8.31 -12.92 -1.84
C GLY A 163 -9.58 -12.09 -1.62
N MET A 164 -9.55 -11.10 -0.72
CA MET A 164 -10.72 -10.28 -0.35
C MET A 164 -10.78 -8.90 -1.05
N GLY A 165 -9.82 -8.56 -1.89
CA GLY A 165 -9.68 -7.22 -2.49
C GLY A 165 -10.53 -6.98 -3.73
N THR A 166 -11.52 -7.83 -4.03
CA THR A 166 -12.43 -7.62 -5.16
C THR A 166 -13.74 -6.97 -4.71
N PHE A 167 -14.08 -5.87 -5.36
CA PHE A 167 -15.29 -5.08 -5.12
C PHE A 167 -16.23 -5.25 -6.31
N SER A 168 -17.48 -5.60 -6.05
CA SER A 168 -18.53 -5.70 -7.08
C SER A 168 -19.19 -4.36 -7.31
N ARG A 169 -19.55 -4.05 -8.56
CA ARG A 169 -20.31 -2.82 -8.86
C ARG A 169 -21.65 -2.85 -8.12
N ALA A 170 -21.91 -1.80 -7.36
CA ALA A 170 -23.18 -1.64 -6.66
C ALA A 170 -24.31 -1.41 -7.67
N SER A 171 -25.45 -2.08 -7.46
CA SER A 171 -26.68 -1.78 -8.21
C SER A 171 -27.19 -0.41 -7.76
N ASN A 172 -27.50 0.45 -8.70
CA ASN A 172 -28.16 1.73 -8.43
C ASN A 172 -29.58 1.53 -7.91
#